data_1e094e642b7eebe355860632befaed3d
#
_entry.id   1e094e642b7eebe355860632befaed3d
#
_cell.length_a   1.000
_cell.length_b   1.000
_cell.length_c   1.000
_cell.angle_alpha   90.00
_cell.angle_beta   90.00
_cell.angle_gamma   90.00
#
_symmetry.space_group_name_H-M   'P 1'
#
loop_
_entity.id
_entity.type
_entity.pdbx_description
1 polymer ?
#
loop_
_entity_poly.entity_id
_entity_poly.type
_entity_poly.pdbx_seq_one_letter_code
_entity_poly.pdbx_strand_id
1 'polypeptide(L)'
;MPDYGHDLRFGIFVTPTAAAHEQVVRTAVTADVLGLDSVSVQDHPYQPAYLDTWTLLAHLAARTERVRLFPNVANLPLRPPAVLARSVATLDILSNGRAELGLGAGAFWDAIAAMGGPRRTPGESVEALEEAVRIIRALWTPGRTPRIDGEHYRLAGAKPGPFPVHDVGIYLGAYRPRMLRVTGRLADGWLPSSPYLPPAELPAANKTIDEAALAAGRDPADVVRLYNLGADFARETREWVEQLAELALEEGMSHFILSVDPGDDDALRHFAEEVAPAVRELVQAERLLPDDTRPAEPEPEPAAAETRPASTVLGVTPTPPPERFLSDALPWDETTRPRVAPPDRATYDDSGRAQSRHLIEVHDHLRAELAQLRDLIEQVAQGHLEVGAARSEINRMTVRQNSWTLGTYCESYCRVVTTHHTLEDVTLFPRLRRLEPRIAPVVDRLREEHHAIHGVLEQVDQALVAMVGDPEQDVTGVRRAVDLLTDTLLSHLAYEEEQLVDPLARHGLA
;
A
#
# COMPACT_ATOMS: atom_id res chain seq x y z
N MET A 1 9.37 14.35 -16.95
CA MET A 1 10.44 13.52 -16.46
C MET A 1 10.05 12.04 -16.57
N PRO A 2 10.81 11.24 -16.17
CA PRO A 2 11.64 10.54 -17.08
C PRO A 2 11.51 9.07 -16.88
N ASP A 3 11.26 8.46 -17.96
CA ASP A 3 11.76 7.13 -18.20
C ASP A 3 13.29 7.12 -17.95
N TYR A 4 13.76 6.41 -16.94
CA TYR A 4 15.21 6.25 -16.65
C TYR A 4 15.88 5.24 -17.58
N GLY A 5 15.17 4.68 -18.57
CA GLY A 5 15.69 3.74 -19.56
C GLY A 5 15.92 2.32 -19.06
N HIS A 6 15.42 1.97 -17.88
CA HIS A 6 15.56 0.61 -17.34
C HIS A 6 14.75 -0.42 -18.15
N ASP A 7 15.26 -1.65 -18.25
CA ASP A 7 14.49 -2.78 -18.75
C ASP A 7 13.29 -3.07 -17.83
N LEU A 8 12.12 -3.29 -18.45
CA LEU A 8 10.92 -3.61 -17.70
C LEU A 8 10.99 -5.03 -17.12
N ARG A 9 10.74 -5.13 -15.82
CA ARG A 9 10.64 -6.38 -15.07
C ARG A 9 9.27 -6.56 -14.47
N PHE A 10 8.82 -7.80 -14.41
CA PHE A 10 7.52 -8.17 -13.86
C PHE A 10 7.70 -9.29 -12.86
N GLY A 11 7.17 -9.11 -11.68
CA GLY A 11 7.29 -10.08 -10.60
C GLY A 11 6.03 -10.20 -9.77
N ILE A 12 6.10 -11.05 -8.77
CA ILE A 12 5.01 -11.24 -7.80
C ILE A 12 5.45 -11.00 -6.37
N PHE A 13 4.49 -10.59 -5.56
CA PHE A 13 4.57 -10.54 -4.12
C PHE A 13 3.71 -11.66 -3.54
N VAL A 14 4.29 -12.50 -2.69
CA VAL A 14 3.60 -13.62 -2.05
C VAL A 14 3.55 -13.42 -0.54
N THR A 15 2.36 -13.59 0.03
CA THR A 15 2.18 -13.67 1.47
C THR A 15 2.57 -15.08 1.95
N PRO A 16 3.52 -15.23 2.89
CA PRO A 16 4.06 -16.54 3.29
C PRO A 16 3.15 -17.30 4.26
N THR A 17 1.90 -17.51 3.92
CA THR A 17 0.89 -18.13 4.79
C THR A 17 1.19 -19.60 5.05
N ALA A 18 1.42 -19.97 6.30
CA ALA A 18 1.78 -21.34 6.70
C ALA A 18 0.69 -22.37 6.37
N ALA A 19 -0.59 -22.02 6.56
CA ALA A 19 -1.72 -22.88 6.23
C ALA A 19 -1.86 -23.15 4.72
N ALA A 20 -1.31 -22.29 3.87
CA ALA A 20 -1.34 -22.40 2.41
C ALA A 20 0.06 -22.64 1.81
N HIS A 21 1.00 -23.19 2.59
CA HIS A 21 2.42 -23.28 2.20
C HIS A 21 2.65 -23.98 0.85
N GLU A 22 1.86 -25.01 0.53
CA GLU A 22 1.97 -25.67 -0.76
C GLU A 22 1.55 -24.78 -1.93
N GLN A 23 0.48 -23.98 -1.75
CA GLN A 23 0.06 -23.00 -2.75
C GLN A 23 1.13 -21.91 -2.91
N VAL A 24 1.67 -21.37 -1.81
CA VAL A 24 2.76 -20.38 -1.84
C VAL A 24 3.93 -20.87 -2.68
N VAL A 25 4.36 -22.11 -2.46
CA VAL A 25 5.46 -22.72 -3.25
C VAL A 25 5.05 -22.92 -4.71
N ARG A 26 3.85 -23.43 -4.98
CA ARG A 26 3.36 -23.61 -6.35
C ARG A 26 3.30 -22.28 -7.11
N THR A 27 2.70 -21.24 -6.52
CA THR A 27 2.61 -19.91 -7.15
C THR A 27 3.98 -19.36 -7.53
N ALA A 28 4.99 -19.50 -6.65
CA ALA A 28 6.35 -19.09 -6.95
C ALA A 28 7.00 -19.90 -8.09
N VAL A 29 6.78 -21.22 -8.14
CA VAL A 29 7.26 -22.09 -9.22
C VAL A 29 6.51 -21.78 -10.52
N THR A 30 5.20 -21.54 -10.47
CA THR A 30 4.41 -21.14 -11.65
C THR A 30 4.92 -19.82 -12.23
N ALA A 31 5.23 -18.83 -11.39
CA ALA A 31 5.81 -17.56 -11.82
C ALA A 31 7.16 -17.77 -12.55
N ASP A 32 8.01 -18.65 -12.04
CA ASP A 32 9.28 -19.01 -12.67
C ASP A 32 9.08 -19.69 -14.04
N VAL A 33 8.14 -20.64 -14.12
CA VAL A 33 7.81 -21.35 -15.37
C VAL A 33 7.23 -20.40 -16.42
N LEU A 34 6.36 -19.48 -16.01
CA LEU A 34 5.75 -18.48 -16.89
C LEU A 34 6.69 -17.36 -17.35
N GLY A 35 7.90 -17.31 -16.82
CA GLY A 35 8.93 -16.36 -17.29
C GLY A 35 8.84 -14.99 -16.63
N LEU A 36 8.22 -14.87 -15.47
CA LEU A 36 8.32 -13.67 -14.68
C LEU A 36 9.75 -13.46 -14.15
N ASP A 37 10.07 -12.21 -13.80
CA ASP A 37 11.44 -11.81 -13.46
C ASP A 37 11.76 -11.98 -11.97
N SER A 38 10.72 -11.94 -11.09
CA SER A 38 10.97 -12.03 -9.65
C SER A 38 9.81 -12.60 -8.84
N VAL A 39 10.17 -13.17 -7.69
CA VAL A 39 9.26 -13.55 -6.62
C VAL A 39 9.75 -12.89 -5.33
N SER A 40 8.91 -12.07 -4.72
CA SER A 40 9.20 -11.43 -3.45
C SER A 40 8.28 -11.92 -2.33
N VAL A 41 8.79 -11.96 -1.11
CA VAL A 41 8.11 -12.55 0.05
C VAL A 41 8.09 -11.56 1.20
N GLN A 42 6.92 -11.41 1.85
CA GLN A 42 6.76 -10.56 3.02
C GLN A 42 7.56 -11.06 4.22
N ASP A 43 8.29 -10.17 4.92
CA ASP A 43 9.05 -10.52 6.14
C ASP A 43 8.45 -9.89 7.40
N HIS A 44 7.46 -10.57 7.95
CA HIS A 44 6.82 -10.21 9.22
C HIS A 44 7.00 -11.34 10.26
N PRO A 45 8.18 -11.48 10.89
CA PRO A 45 8.49 -12.58 11.79
C PRO A 45 7.58 -12.70 13.02
N TYR A 46 6.93 -11.61 13.40
CA TYR A 46 5.96 -11.55 14.49
C TYR A 46 4.57 -12.10 14.13
N GLN A 47 4.37 -12.52 12.89
CA GLN A 47 3.10 -13.07 12.44
C GLN A 47 3.07 -14.58 12.61
N PRO A 48 2.26 -15.11 13.55
CA PRO A 48 2.26 -16.54 13.86
C PRO A 48 1.71 -17.41 12.73
N ALA A 49 0.94 -16.82 11.81
CA ALA A 49 0.39 -17.52 10.65
C ALA A 49 1.38 -17.60 9.46
N TYR A 50 2.56 -16.96 9.56
CA TYR A 50 3.51 -16.88 8.46
C TYR A 50 4.69 -17.82 8.65
N LEU A 51 5.18 -18.34 7.52
CA LEU A 51 6.48 -19.00 7.43
C LEU A 51 7.59 -17.96 7.61
N ASP A 52 8.73 -18.38 8.18
CA ASP A 52 9.92 -17.52 8.18
C ASP A 52 10.39 -17.25 6.76
N THR A 53 10.55 -15.98 6.43
CA THR A 53 10.81 -15.53 5.07
C THR A 53 12.14 -16.04 4.52
N TRP A 54 13.22 -16.06 5.31
CA TRP A 54 14.52 -16.52 4.83
C TRP A 54 14.57 -18.02 4.61
N THR A 55 13.89 -18.77 5.46
CA THR A 55 13.71 -20.23 5.27
C THR A 55 12.91 -20.51 4.01
N LEU A 56 11.81 -19.78 3.78
CA LEU A 56 11.00 -19.92 2.57
C LEU A 56 11.78 -19.52 1.31
N LEU A 57 12.49 -18.39 1.31
CA LEU A 57 13.30 -17.96 0.16
C LEU A 57 14.37 -19.00 -0.21
N ALA A 58 15.01 -19.62 0.79
CA ALA A 58 15.98 -20.68 0.53
C ALA A 58 15.31 -21.93 -0.08
N HIS A 59 14.09 -22.26 0.37
CA HIS A 59 13.32 -23.36 -0.23
C HIS A 59 12.89 -23.03 -1.67
N LEU A 60 12.42 -21.81 -1.93
CA LEU A 60 12.05 -21.36 -3.27
C LEU A 60 13.24 -21.32 -4.21
N ALA A 61 14.43 -20.91 -3.74
CA ALA A 61 15.65 -20.93 -4.52
C ALA A 61 16.00 -22.31 -5.06
N ALA A 62 15.74 -23.36 -4.28
CA ALA A 62 15.95 -24.75 -4.67
C ALA A 62 14.85 -25.31 -5.60
N ARG A 63 13.73 -24.60 -5.76
CA ARG A 63 12.57 -25.03 -6.56
C ARG A 63 12.34 -24.21 -7.84
N THR A 64 13.11 -23.14 -8.02
CA THR A 64 13.05 -22.22 -9.15
C THR A 64 14.41 -22.10 -9.84
N GLU A 65 14.45 -21.68 -11.10
CA GLU A 65 15.68 -21.63 -11.89
C GLU A 65 16.05 -20.22 -12.38
N ARG A 66 15.05 -19.31 -12.54
CA ARG A 66 15.24 -18.03 -13.22
C ARG A 66 14.86 -16.82 -12.38
N VAL A 67 13.74 -16.89 -11.67
CA VAL A 67 13.24 -15.74 -10.91
C VAL A 67 14.22 -15.27 -9.85
N ARG A 68 14.39 -13.95 -9.74
CA ARG A 68 15.05 -13.31 -8.61
C ARG A 68 14.21 -13.44 -7.37
N LEU A 69 14.86 -13.58 -6.22
CA LEU A 69 14.23 -13.86 -4.94
C LEU A 69 14.66 -12.84 -3.90
N PHE A 70 13.69 -12.18 -3.24
CA PHE A 70 14.00 -11.21 -2.20
C PHE A 70 12.88 -11.04 -1.18
N PRO A 71 13.22 -10.60 0.05
CA PRO A 71 12.20 -10.17 1.02
C PRO A 71 11.61 -8.82 0.61
N ASN A 72 10.31 -8.65 0.74
CA ASN A 72 9.63 -7.40 0.40
C ASN A 72 8.78 -6.89 1.58
N VAL A 73 9.40 -6.26 2.57
CA VAL A 73 10.84 -5.99 2.75
C VAL A 73 11.35 -6.63 4.03
N ALA A 74 12.65 -6.97 4.12
CA ALA A 74 13.25 -7.53 5.33
C ALA A 74 13.04 -6.62 6.55
N ASN A 75 12.62 -7.20 7.67
CA ASN A 75 12.40 -6.49 8.92
C ASN A 75 13.73 -6.26 9.64
N LEU A 76 14.42 -5.15 9.36
CA LEU A 76 15.74 -4.85 9.91
C LEU A 76 15.81 -4.93 11.44
N PRO A 77 14.83 -4.43 12.23
CA PRO A 77 14.89 -4.55 13.70
C PRO A 77 15.01 -5.98 14.22
N LEU A 78 14.48 -6.96 13.50
CA LEU A 78 14.53 -8.39 13.85
C LEU A 78 15.60 -9.17 13.08
N ARG A 79 16.32 -8.51 12.16
CA ARG A 79 17.37 -9.10 11.29
C ARG A 79 18.68 -8.31 11.45
N PRO A 80 19.53 -8.61 12.44
CA PRO A 80 20.80 -7.89 12.63
C PRO A 80 21.61 -7.82 11.32
N PRO A 81 22.11 -6.63 10.92
CA PRO A 81 22.65 -6.39 9.56
C PRO A 81 23.81 -7.31 9.19
N ALA A 82 24.66 -7.69 10.14
CA ALA A 82 25.77 -8.59 9.86
C ALA A 82 25.31 -10.04 9.57
N VAL A 83 24.24 -10.50 10.26
CA VAL A 83 23.63 -11.81 9.99
C VAL A 83 22.84 -11.75 8.71
N LEU A 84 22.11 -10.67 8.48
CA LEU A 84 21.35 -10.43 7.25
C LEU A 84 22.26 -10.44 6.02
N ALA A 85 23.38 -9.73 6.05
CA ALA A 85 24.37 -9.73 4.97
C ALA A 85 24.83 -11.15 4.62
N ARG A 86 25.06 -12.00 5.63
CA ARG A 86 25.45 -13.39 5.45
C ARG A 86 24.33 -14.24 4.87
N SER A 87 23.09 -14.05 5.31
CA SER A 87 21.92 -14.76 4.79
C SER A 87 21.71 -14.45 3.31
N VAL A 88 21.76 -13.18 2.93
CA VAL A 88 21.61 -12.75 1.53
C VAL A 88 22.72 -13.35 0.65
N ALA A 89 23.99 -13.20 1.04
CA ALA A 89 25.11 -13.74 0.28
C ALA A 89 25.04 -15.28 0.15
N THR A 90 24.56 -15.96 1.18
CA THR A 90 24.37 -17.41 1.14
C THR A 90 23.26 -17.78 0.16
N LEU A 91 22.11 -17.09 0.23
CA LEU A 91 21.00 -17.29 -0.70
C LEU A 91 21.44 -17.03 -2.14
N ASP A 92 22.24 -15.99 -2.36
CA ASP A 92 22.78 -15.63 -3.66
C ASP A 92 23.67 -16.72 -4.25
N ILE A 93 24.59 -17.23 -3.47
CA ILE A 93 25.46 -18.35 -3.88
C ILE A 93 24.63 -19.60 -4.21
N LEU A 94 23.68 -19.98 -3.34
CA LEU A 94 22.87 -21.17 -3.52
C LEU A 94 21.89 -21.07 -4.69
N SER A 95 21.48 -19.87 -5.04
CA SER A 95 20.59 -19.59 -6.18
C SER A 95 21.29 -19.22 -7.47
N ASN A 96 22.65 -19.27 -7.52
CA ASN A 96 23.44 -18.83 -8.67
C ASN A 96 23.19 -17.37 -9.10
N GLY A 97 23.23 -16.44 -8.14
CA GLY A 97 23.16 -15.00 -8.43
C GLY A 97 21.74 -14.47 -8.61
N ARG A 98 20.74 -15.06 -7.92
CA ARG A 98 19.33 -14.63 -8.03
C ARG A 98 18.77 -13.96 -6.78
N ALA A 99 19.56 -13.74 -5.73
CA ALA A 99 19.08 -13.07 -4.53
C ALA A 99 19.21 -11.55 -4.65
N GLU A 100 18.18 -10.83 -4.18
CA GLU A 100 18.22 -9.38 -3.96
C GLU A 100 17.80 -9.07 -2.51
N LEU A 101 17.98 -7.83 -2.06
CA LEU A 101 17.61 -7.43 -0.71
C LEU A 101 16.63 -6.26 -0.70
N GLY A 102 15.35 -6.56 -0.55
CA GLY A 102 14.39 -5.54 -0.09
C GLY A 102 14.57 -5.29 1.41
N LEU A 103 14.73 -4.05 1.84
CA LEU A 103 15.06 -3.69 3.22
C LEU A 103 14.14 -2.58 3.74
N GLY A 104 13.56 -2.79 4.93
CA GLY A 104 12.72 -1.84 5.62
C GLY A 104 13.29 -1.40 6.97
N ALA A 105 13.07 -0.14 7.34
CA ALA A 105 13.54 0.43 8.62
C ALA A 105 12.80 -0.12 9.84
N GLY A 106 11.68 -0.81 9.63
CA GLY A 106 10.78 -1.32 10.65
C GLY A 106 9.47 -0.52 10.72
N ALA A 107 8.40 -1.27 11.00
CA ALA A 107 7.06 -0.79 11.32
C ALA A 107 6.52 -1.69 12.43
N PHE A 108 5.32 -1.48 12.96
CA PHE A 108 4.71 -2.37 13.97
C PHE A 108 5.60 -2.60 15.21
N TRP A 109 6.05 -1.50 15.81
CA TRP A 109 7.06 -1.51 16.89
C TRP A 109 6.67 -2.31 18.12
N ASP A 110 5.38 -2.44 18.45
CA ASP A 110 4.90 -3.28 19.55
C ASP A 110 5.14 -4.75 19.27
N ALA A 111 4.84 -5.21 18.05
CA ALA A 111 5.07 -6.57 17.64
C ALA A 111 6.58 -6.92 17.54
N ILE A 112 7.38 -5.97 17.03
CA ILE A 112 8.85 -6.09 17.02
C ILE A 112 9.40 -6.24 18.44
N ALA A 113 8.94 -5.39 19.37
CA ALA A 113 9.37 -5.44 20.77
C ALA A 113 8.93 -6.73 21.47
N ALA A 114 7.72 -7.23 21.17
CA ALA A 114 7.23 -8.50 21.69
C ALA A 114 8.11 -9.70 21.25
N MET A 115 8.75 -9.62 20.08
CA MET A 115 9.73 -10.59 19.59
C MET A 115 11.15 -10.39 20.14
N GLY A 116 11.33 -9.45 21.08
CA GLY A 116 12.65 -9.12 21.65
C GLY A 116 13.49 -8.16 20.79
N GLY A 117 12.92 -7.58 19.73
CA GLY A 117 13.57 -6.56 18.94
C GLY A 117 13.61 -5.19 19.64
N PRO A 118 14.44 -4.26 19.16
CA PRO A 118 14.49 -2.91 19.70
C PRO A 118 13.22 -2.13 19.35
N ARG A 119 12.81 -1.20 20.21
CA ARG A 119 11.87 -0.15 19.88
C ARG A 119 12.63 1.11 19.51
N ARG A 120 12.37 1.65 18.32
CA ARG A 120 13.03 2.85 17.81
C ARG A 120 12.02 3.93 17.48
N THR A 121 12.42 5.18 17.63
CA THR A 121 11.71 6.33 17.07
C THR A 121 11.86 6.35 15.55
N PRO A 122 11.01 7.08 14.80
CA PRO A 122 11.16 7.23 13.36
C PRO A 122 12.55 7.76 12.93
N GLY A 123 13.16 8.64 13.75
CA GLY A 123 14.51 9.14 13.48
C GLY A 123 15.57 8.06 13.61
N GLU A 124 15.58 7.37 14.75
CA GLU A 124 16.52 6.27 15.04
C GLU A 124 16.39 5.12 14.05
N SER A 125 15.17 4.83 13.58
CA SER A 125 14.95 3.74 12.59
C SER A 125 15.62 4.05 11.25
N VAL A 126 15.58 5.31 10.80
CA VAL A 126 16.27 5.75 9.57
C VAL A 126 17.79 5.71 9.75
N GLU A 127 18.33 6.19 10.88
CA GLU A 127 19.75 6.14 11.20
C GLU A 127 20.27 4.69 11.27
N ALA A 128 19.53 3.83 11.94
CA ALA A 128 19.84 2.40 11.99
C ALA A 128 19.85 1.74 10.61
N LEU A 129 18.94 2.13 9.72
CA LEU A 129 18.92 1.61 8.35
C LEU A 129 20.13 2.11 7.54
N GLU A 130 20.52 3.37 7.66
CA GLU A 130 21.73 3.89 7.02
C GLU A 130 22.99 3.14 7.49
N GLU A 131 23.13 2.89 8.79
CA GLU A 131 24.23 2.09 9.35
C GLU A 131 24.19 0.65 8.82
N ALA A 132 22.99 0.05 8.78
CA ALA A 132 22.83 -1.33 8.30
C ALA A 132 23.24 -1.50 6.84
N VAL A 133 22.84 -0.58 5.93
CA VAL A 133 23.26 -0.61 4.53
C VAL A 133 24.77 -0.56 4.40
N ARG A 134 25.44 0.33 5.16
CA ARG A 134 26.92 0.42 5.17
C ARG A 134 27.56 -0.87 5.69
N ILE A 135 27.03 -1.47 6.74
CA ILE A 135 27.52 -2.74 7.29
C ILE A 135 27.37 -3.88 6.27
N ILE A 136 26.20 -3.98 5.64
CA ILE A 136 25.92 -5.03 4.66
C ILE A 136 26.89 -4.94 3.48
N ARG A 137 27.04 -3.75 2.87
CA ARG A 137 27.99 -3.53 1.77
C ARG A 137 29.44 -3.80 2.18
N ALA A 138 29.85 -3.37 3.38
CA ALA A 138 31.19 -3.63 3.88
C ALA A 138 31.48 -5.12 4.07
N LEU A 139 30.49 -5.92 4.45
CA LEU A 139 30.63 -7.38 4.59
C LEU A 139 30.59 -8.12 3.26
N TRP A 140 30.01 -7.53 2.23
CA TRP A 140 30.03 -8.07 0.85
C TRP A 140 31.27 -7.64 0.05
N THR A 141 32.06 -6.70 0.55
CA THR A 141 33.27 -6.21 -0.11
C THR A 141 34.48 -7.05 0.32
N PRO A 142 35.21 -7.69 -0.62
CA PRO A 142 36.43 -8.41 -0.31
C PRO A 142 37.54 -7.47 0.24
N GLY A 143 38.42 -7.99 1.09
CA GLY A 143 39.60 -7.30 1.57
C GLY A 143 39.61 -7.02 3.05
N ARG A 144 39.36 -5.78 3.48
CA ARG A 144 39.50 -5.38 4.89
C ARG A 144 38.38 -5.95 5.77
N THR A 145 38.76 -6.41 6.97
CA THR A 145 37.80 -6.67 8.06
C THR A 145 37.19 -5.36 8.51
N PRO A 146 35.87 -5.15 8.32
CA PRO A 146 35.23 -3.88 8.64
C PRO A 146 35.20 -3.65 10.15
N ARG A 147 35.39 -2.40 10.55
CA ARG A 147 35.13 -1.89 11.91
C ARG A 147 34.19 -0.71 11.77
N ILE A 148 33.03 -0.83 12.35
CA ILE A 148 31.99 0.20 12.34
C ILE A 148 31.56 0.40 13.79
N ASP A 149 31.67 1.59 14.29
CA ASP A 149 31.24 1.98 15.64
C ASP A 149 30.10 2.98 15.48
N GLY A 150 28.93 2.44 15.11
CA GLY A 150 27.71 3.21 14.92
C GLY A 150 26.94 3.38 16.23
N GLU A 151 25.92 4.20 16.19
CA GLU A 151 25.04 4.44 17.33
C GLU A 151 24.09 3.27 17.58
N HIS A 152 23.62 2.63 16.47
CA HIS A 152 22.66 1.55 16.52
C HIS A 152 23.28 0.16 16.34
N TYR A 153 24.40 0.09 15.62
CA TYR A 153 25.09 -1.17 15.34
C TYR A 153 26.61 -1.02 15.49
N ARG A 154 27.22 -2.04 16.05
CA ARG A 154 28.66 -2.10 16.21
C ARG A 154 29.27 -3.34 15.56
N LEU A 155 30.24 -3.12 14.70
CA LEU A 155 31.01 -4.17 14.07
C LEU A 155 32.46 -4.10 14.52
N ALA A 156 32.90 -5.01 15.39
CA ALA A 156 34.21 -5.01 16.02
C ALA A 156 35.17 -6.03 15.39
N GLY A 157 35.33 -5.97 14.06
CA GLY A 157 36.25 -6.84 13.33
C GLY A 157 35.62 -8.18 12.92
N ALA A 158 34.32 -8.18 12.57
CA ALA A 158 33.68 -9.33 11.93
C ALA A 158 34.36 -9.63 10.58
N LYS A 159 34.68 -10.89 10.33
CA LYS A 159 35.28 -11.31 9.06
C LYS A 159 34.24 -11.19 7.94
N PRO A 160 34.54 -10.54 6.80
CA PRO A 160 33.65 -10.44 5.66
C PRO A 160 33.45 -11.79 5.00
N GLY A 161 32.39 -11.90 4.16
CA GLY A 161 32.04 -13.11 3.41
C GLY A 161 31.13 -14.08 4.21
N PRO A 162 30.54 -15.11 3.50
CA PRO A 162 30.78 -15.33 2.08
C PRO A 162 30.40 -14.10 1.26
N PHE A 163 30.99 -13.97 0.06
CA PHE A 163 30.66 -12.87 -0.84
C PHE A 163 29.58 -13.31 -1.81
N PRO A 164 28.61 -12.46 -2.15
CA PRO A 164 27.66 -12.72 -3.23
C PRO A 164 28.39 -13.05 -4.53
N VAL A 165 27.75 -13.83 -5.41
CA VAL A 165 28.30 -14.18 -6.73
C VAL A 165 27.88 -13.19 -7.81
N HIS A 166 26.92 -12.32 -7.52
CA HIS A 166 26.58 -11.16 -8.35
C HIS A 166 26.52 -9.88 -7.50
N ASP A 167 26.30 -8.75 -8.14
CA ASP A 167 26.12 -7.46 -7.46
C ASP A 167 24.68 -7.33 -6.94
N VAL A 168 24.49 -7.73 -5.68
CA VAL A 168 23.16 -7.76 -5.03
C VAL A 168 22.63 -6.37 -4.81
N GLY A 169 21.47 -6.06 -5.39
CA GLY A 169 20.78 -4.81 -5.21
C GLY A 169 20.14 -4.71 -3.82
N ILE A 170 20.25 -3.53 -3.21
CA ILE A 170 19.56 -3.16 -1.96
C ILE A 170 18.40 -2.24 -2.31
N TYR A 171 17.15 -2.73 -2.17
CA TYR A 171 15.92 -2.00 -2.48
C TYR A 171 15.26 -1.52 -1.20
N LEU A 172 15.02 -0.21 -1.07
CA LEU A 172 14.43 0.36 0.15
C LEU A 172 12.93 0.60 0.02
N GLY A 173 12.17 0.07 0.98
CA GLY A 173 10.78 0.45 1.22
C GLY A 173 10.73 1.83 1.87
N ALA A 174 10.39 2.88 1.11
CA ALA A 174 10.48 4.27 1.54
C ALA A 174 9.28 5.08 1.08
N TYR A 175 8.67 5.86 2.00
CA TYR A 175 7.48 6.69 1.73
C TYR A 175 7.64 8.14 2.19
N ARG A 176 8.48 8.41 3.17
CA ARG A 176 8.64 9.73 3.78
C ARG A 176 9.91 10.42 3.29
N PRO A 177 9.96 11.76 3.26
CA PRO A 177 11.04 12.51 2.62
C PRO A 177 12.45 12.16 3.14
N ARG A 178 12.61 11.85 4.44
CA ARG A 178 13.91 11.44 4.98
C ARG A 178 14.37 10.10 4.43
N MET A 179 13.45 9.11 4.34
CA MET A 179 13.73 7.80 3.76
C MET A 179 13.98 7.88 2.25
N LEU A 180 13.20 8.69 1.51
CA LEU A 180 13.42 8.91 0.08
C LEU A 180 14.80 9.50 -0.21
N ARG A 181 15.28 10.44 0.63
CA ARG A 181 16.66 10.95 0.52
C ARG A 181 17.71 9.88 0.81
N VAL A 182 17.47 8.98 1.75
CA VAL A 182 18.37 7.83 2.01
C VAL A 182 18.40 6.91 0.79
N THR A 183 17.24 6.65 0.20
CA THR A 183 17.12 5.84 -1.04
C THR A 183 18.00 6.41 -2.15
N GLY A 184 17.88 7.68 -2.48
CA GLY A 184 18.69 8.31 -3.52
C GLY A 184 20.20 8.24 -3.24
N ARG A 185 20.61 8.39 -1.98
CA ARG A 185 22.03 8.39 -1.60
C ARG A 185 22.66 7.00 -1.55
N LEU A 186 21.93 5.96 -1.13
CA LEU A 186 22.54 4.69 -0.70
C LEU A 186 21.94 3.44 -1.36
N ALA A 187 20.71 3.47 -1.87
CA ALA A 187 20.04 2.30 -2.39
C ALA A 187 20.32 2.06 -3.89
N ASP A 188 20.14 0.83 -4.32
CA ASP A 188 20.13 0.44 -5.72
C ASP A 188 18.72 0.38 -6.30
N GLY A 189 17.70 0.47 -5.44
CA GLY A 189 16.32 0.57 -5.86
C GLY A 189 15.38 1.15 -4.80
N TRP A 190 14.26 1.64 -5.28
CA TRP A 190 13.16 2.15 -4.49
C TRP A 190 11.95 1.24 -4.64
N LEU A 191 11.38 0.77 -3.53
CA LEU A 191 10.36 -0.28 -3.48
C LEU A 191 9.12 0.17 -2.69
N PRO A 192 8.33 1.12 -3.21
CA PRO A 192 7.05 1.51 -2.62
C PRO A 192 5.92 0.55 -2.99
N SER A 193 4.78 0.71 -2.30
CA SER A 193 3.56 -0.03 -2.57
C SER A 193 2.41 0.93 -2.84
N SER A 194 1.61 0.67 -3.87
CA SER A 194 0.51 1.54 -4.32
C SER A 194 -0.53 1.89 -3.24
N PRO A 195 -0.84 1.02 -2.26
CA PRO A 195 -1.75 1.40 -1.16
C PRO A 195 -1.19 2.47 -0.22
N TYR A 196 0.15 2.66 -0.16
CA TYR A 196 0.81 3.64 0.71
C TYR A 196 1.37 4.84 -0.04
N LEU A 197 1.55 4.71 -1.34
CA LEU A 197 2.02 5.75 -2.24
C LEU A 197 1.33 5.56 -3.59
N PRO A 198 0.17 6.18 -3.80
CA PRO A 198 -0.56 6.07 -5.06
C PRO A 198 0.20 6.71 -6.22
N PRO A 199 -0.12 6.38 -7.48
CA PRO A 199 0.55 6.92 -8.67
C PRO A 199 0.72 8.43 -8.67
N ALA A 200 -0.28 9.19 -8.27
CA ALA A 200 -0.24 10.65 -8.21
C ALA A 200 0.84 11.24 -7.27
N GLU A 201 1.40 10.45 -6.35
CA GLU A 201 2.47 10.87 -5.44
C GLU A 201 3.88 10.47 -5.92
N LEU A 202 3.97 9.63 -6.95
CA LEU A 202 5.26 9.16 -7.49
C LEU A 202 6.15 10.30 -8.01
N PRO A 203 5.65 11.33 -8.73
CA PRO A 203 6.48 12.42 -9.22
C PRO A 203 7.23 13.17 -8.12
N ALA A 204 6.55 13.49 -7.02
CA ALA A 204 7.13 14.21 -5.89
C ALA A 204 8.17 13.35 -5.13
N ALA A 205 7.91 12.05 -5.00
CA ALA A 205 8.82 11.12 -4.38
C ALA A 205 10.06 10.87 -5.26
N ASN A 206 9.89 10.66 -6.56
CA ASN A 206 10.97 10.53 -7.55
C ASN A 206 11.87 11.77 -7.52
N LYS A 207 11.32 12.97 -7.57
CA LYS A 207 12.09 14.22 -7.47
C LYS A 207 12.97 14.24 -6.21
N THR A 208 12.43 13.81 -5.05
CA THR A 208 13.19 13.78 -3.80
C THR A 208 14.35 12.78 -3.85
N ILE A 209 14.15 11.62 -4.50
CA ILE A 209 15.17 10.59 -4.68
C ILE A 209 16.25 11.10 -5.63
N ASP A 210 15.87 11.68 -6.77
CA ASP A 210 16.77 12.18 -7.80
C ASP A 210 17.67 13.31 -7.28
N GLU A 211 17.08 14.30 -6.59
CA GLU A 211 17.84 15.37 -5.96
C GLU A 211 18.86 14.82 -4.94
N ALA A 212 18.49 13.81 -4.17
CA ALA A 212 19.38 13.19 -3.20
C ALA A 212 20.48 12.33 -3.85
N ALA A 213 20.19 11.65 -4.97
CA ALA A 213 21.18 10.93 -5.75
C ALA A 213 22.21 11.88 -6.36
N LEU A 214 21.76 12.93 -7.04
CA LEU A 214 22.62 13.97 -7.61
C LEU A 214 23.50 14.65 -6.56
N ALA A 215 22.93 14.98 -5.40
CA ALA A 215 23.68 15.59 -4.28
C ALA A 215 24.75 14.63 -3.71
N ALA A 216 24.57 13.33 -3.87
CA ALA A 216 25.55 12.29 -3.51
C ALA A 216 26.52 11.94 -4.62
N GLY A 217 26.45 12.60 -5.78
CA GLY A 217 27.30 12.33 -6.95
C GLY A 217 26.93 11.05 -7.69
N ARG A 218 25.68 10.59 -7.58
CA ARG A 218 25.13 9.41 -8.27
C ARG A 218 24.21 9.84 -9.40
N ASP A 219 24.09 9.01 -10.41
CA ASP A 219 23.03 9.16 -11.41
C ASP A 219 21.70 8.73 -10.81
N PRO A 220 20.60 9.50 -10.95
CA PRO A 220 19.26 9.05 -10.60
C PRO A 220 18.87 7.70 -11.23
N ALA A 221 19.38 7.39 -12.42
CA ALA A 221 19.21 6.11 -13.10
C ALA A 221 19.91 4.94 -12.38
N ASP A 222 20.87 5.17 -11.46
CA ASP A 222 21.43 4.11 -10.62
C ASP A 222 20.43 3.53 -9.62
N VAL A 223 19.26 4.16 -9.46
CA VAL A 223 18.22 3.73 -8.52
C VAL A 223 17.03 3.17 -9.30
N VAL A 224 16.91 1.86 -9.38
CA VAL A 224 15.78 1.17 -10.05
C VAL A 224 14.47 1.52 -9.34
N ARG A 225 13.41 1.77 -10.11
CA ARG A 225 12.08 2.08 -9.60
C ARG A 225 11.19 0.83 -9.62
N LEU A 226 11.01 0.21 -8.45
CA LEU A 226 10.12 -0.92 -8.27
C LEU A 226 8.76 -0.41 -7.77
N TYR A 227 7.67 -1.12 -8.06
CA TYR A 227 6.36 -0.74 -7.58
C TYR A 227 5.50 -1.96 -7.27
N ASN A 228 5.09 -2.11 -5.99
CA ASN A 228 4.14 -3.13 -5.60
C ASN A 228 2.73 -2.67 -5.94
N LEU A 229 2.02 -3.49 -6.71
CA LEU A 229 0.66 -3.23 -7.18
C LEU A 229 -0.32 -4.21 -6.54
N GLY A 230 -1.51 -3.72 -6.20
CA GLY A 230 -2.65 -4.60 -5.92
C GLY A 230 -3.10 -5.31 -7.19
N ALA A 231 -3.51 -6.56 -7.05
CA ALA A 231 -4.10 -7.30 -8.15
C ALA A 231 -5.58 -6.96 -8.28
N ASP A 232 -5.97 -6.24 -9.32
CA ASP A 232 -7.36 -6.12 -9.75
C ASP A 232 -7.54 -6.89 -11.06
N PHE A 233 -7.74 -8.19 -10.95
CA PHE A 233 -7.92 -9.07 -12.13
C PHE A 233 -9.30 -8.94 -12.80
N ALA A 234 -10.21 -8.16 -12.25
CA ALA A 234 -11.47 -7.82 -12.91
C ALA A 234 -11.29 -6.75 -14.01
N ARG A 235 -10.13 -6.10 -14.04
CA ARG A 235 -9.79 -5.06 -15.03
C ARG A 235 -9.43 -5.69 -16.36
N GLU A 236 -9.83 -5.05 -17.47
CA GLU A 236 -9.48 -5.51 -18.82
C GLU A 236 -7.98 -5.42 -19.09
N THR A 237 -7.43 -6.37 -19.86
CA THR A 237 -6.01 -6.41 -20.24
C THR A 237 -5.51 -5.08 -20.76
N ARG A 238 -6.29 -4.40 -21.60
CA ARG A 238 -5.95 -3.12 -22.20
C ARG A 238 -5.72 -2.04 -21.14
N GLU A 239 -6.59 -1.93 -20.15
CA GLU A 239 -6.48 -0.93 -19.09
C GLU A 239 -5.23 -1.16 -18.24
N TRP A 240 -4.90 -2.44 -17.96
CA TRP A 240 -3.65 -2.82 -17.31
C TRP A 240 -2.42 -2.37 -18.11
N VAL A 241 -2.42 -2.66 -19.41
CA VAL A 241 -1.29 -2.33 -20.30
C VAL A 241 -1.09 -0.82 -20.38
N GLU A 242 -2.15 -0.05 -20.58
CA GLU A 242 -2.10 1.42 -20.64
C GLU A 242 -1.57 2.01 -19.32
N GLN A 243 -2.08 1.56 -18.17
CA GLN A 243 -1.63 2.05 -16.87
C GLN A 243 -0.17 1.71 -16.56
N LEU A 244 0.28 0.47 -16.82
CA LEU A 244 1.66 0.09 -16.53
C LEU A 244 2.64 0.76 -17.49
N ALA A 245 2.25 0.98 -18.75
CA ALA A 245 3.05 1.73 -19.71
C ALA A 245 3.17 3.22 -19.31
N GLU A 246 2.09 3.87 -18.87
CA GLU A 246 2.10 5.22 -18.31
C GLU A 246 3.05 5.33 -17.12
N LEU A 247 2.92 4.41 -16.14
CA LEU A 247 3.82 4.35 -14.98
C LEU A 247 5.29 4.16 -15.37
N ALA A 248 5.57 3.45 -16.46
CA ALA A 248 6.94 3.25 -16.94
C ALA A 248 7.49 4.51 -17.64
N LEU A 249 6.72 5.11 -18.53
CA LEU A 249 7.16 6.19 -19.40
C LEU A 249 7.13 7.55 -18.69
N GLU A 250 6.11 7.82 -17.88
CA GLU A 250 5.91 9.10 -17.20
C GLU A 250 6.54 9.15 -15.82
N GLU A 251 6.43 8.03 -15.06
CA GLU A 251 6.89 7.96 -13.67
C GLU A 251 8.19 7.16 -13.49
N GLY A 252 8.72 6.59 -14.58
CA GLY A 252 9.97 5.85 -14.58
C GLY A 252 9.96 4.53 -13.82
N MET A 253 8.75 3.99 -13.50
CA MET A 253 8.64 2.69 -12.84
C MET A 253 9.03 1.57 -13.81
N SER A 254 9.91 0.69 -13.39
CA SER A 254 10.50 -0.32 -14.27
C SER A 254 10.40 -1.75 -13.77
N HIS A 255 10.05 -1.97 -12.50
CA HIS A 255 9.85 -3.31 -11.96
C HIS A 255 8.50 -3.39 -11.25
N PHE A 256 7.50 -3.92 -11.94
CA PHE A 256 6.15 -4.07 -11.44
C PHE A 256 5.99 -5.39 -10.69
N ILE A 257 5.56 -5.33 -9.43
CA ILE A 257 5.43 -6.48 -8.55
C ILE A 257 3.97 -6.60 -8.15
N LEU A 258 3.32 -7.64 -8.67
CA LEU A 258 1.91 -7.87 -8.47
C LEU A 258 1.64 -8.69 -7.20
N SER A 259 0.76 -8.22 -6.33
CA SER A 259 0.26 -9.02 -5.21
C SER A 259 -0.68 -10.08 -5.73
N VAL A 260 -0.31 -11.35 -5.57
CA VAL A 260 -1.08 -12.51 -6.07
C VAL A 260 -1.49 -13.38 -4.89
N ASP A 261 -2.75 -13.78 -4.86
CA ASP A 261 -3.22 -14.76 -3.89
C ASP A 261 -2.65 -16.15 -4.21
N PRO A 262 -2.09 -16.86 -3.21
CA PRO A 262 -1.55 -18.20 -3.45
C PRO A 262 -2.63 -19.15 -3.99
N GLY A 263 -2.39 -19.67 -5.20
CA GLY A 263 -3.29 -20.58 -5.89
C GLY A 263 -4.18 -19.95 -6.97
N ASP A 264 -4.08 -18.64 -7.20
CA ASP A 264 -4.72 -17.99 -8.35
C ASP A 264 -3.83 -18.10 -9.60
N ASP A 265 -3.74 -19.31 -10.13
CA ASP A 265 -2.87 -19.63 -11.27
C ASP A 265 -3.38 -18.99 -12.57
N ASP A 266 -4.69 -18.73 -12.70
CA ASP A 266 -5.30 -18.13 -13.91
C ASP A 266 -4.93 -16.64 -13.99
N ALA A 267 -5.07 -15.93 -12.89
CA ALA A 267 -4.65 -14.53 -12.80
C ALA A 267 -3.15 -14.34 -13.07
N LEU A 268 -2.33 -15.21 -12.49
CA LEU A 268 -0.89 -15.20 -12.69
C LEU A 268 -0.51 -15.46 -14.16
N ARG A 269 -1.20 -16.42 -14.80
CA ARG A 269 -1.00 -16.74 -16.21
C ARG A 269 -1.39 -15.57 -17.10
N HIS A 270 -2.56 -14.99 -16.89
CA HIS A 270 -3.03 -13.82 -17.62
C HIS A 270 -2.02 -12.66 -17.56
N PHE A 271 -1.53 -12.36 -16.35
CA PHE A 271 -0.52 -11.32 -16.17
C PHE A 271 0.79 -11.62 -16.91
N ALA A 272 1.28 -12.85 -16.81
CA ALA A 272 2.56 -13.23 -17.40
C ALA A 272 2.53 -13.39 -18.93
N GLU A 273 1.42 -13.95 -19.48
CA GLU A 273 1.32 -14.31 -20.90
C GLU A 273 0.71 -13.19 -21.76
N GLU A 274 -0.13 -12.32 -21.18
CA GLU A 274 -0.84 -11.26 -21.93
C GLU A 274 -0.40 -9.85 -21.52
N VAL A 275 -0.44 -9.52 -20.23
CA VAL A 275 -0.19 -8.15 -19.77
C VAL A 275 1.30 -7.78 -19.88
N ALA A 276 2.19 -8.55 -19.26
CA ALA A 276 3.61 -8.21 -19.20
C ALA A 276 4.29 -8.09 -20.58
N PRO A 277 4.03 -8.99 -21.55
CA PRO A 277 4.57 -8.83 -22.91
C PRO A 277 4.05 -7.59 -23.61
N ALA A 278 2.73 -7.31 -23.52
CA ALA A 278 2.12 -6.16 -24.17
C ALA A 278 2.64 -4.83 -23.62
N VAL A 279 2.88 -4.73 -22.29
CA VAL A 279 3.51 -3.55 -21.69
C VAL A 279 4.93 -3.36 -22.21
N ARG A 280 5.74 -4.44 -22.27
CA ARG A 280 7.11 -4.36 -22.83
C ARG A 280 7.10 -3.86 -24.28
N GLU A 281 6.21 -4.40 -25.09
CA GLU A 281 6.08 -4.03 -26.51
C GLU A 281 5.68 -2.55 -26.65
N LEU A 282 4.66 -2.10 -25.92
CA LEU A 282 4.18 -0.72 -25.94
C LEU A 282 5.27 0.26 -25.50
N VAL A 283 5.92 0.02 -24.37
CA VAL A 283 6.98 0.90 -23.84
C VAL A 283 8.20 0.91 -24.78
N GLN A 284 8.56 -0.23 -25.35
CA GLN A 284 9.66 -0.29 -26.32
C GLN A 284 9.33 0.49 -27.60
N ALA A 285 8.09 0.40 -28.09
CA ALA A 285 7.65 1.15 -29.25
C ALA A 285 7.72 2.66 -28.99
N GLU A 286 7.24 3.13 -27.85
CA GLU A 286 7.27 4.55 -27.46
C GLU A 286 8.72 5.07 -27.28
N ARG A 287 9.63 4.26 -26.73
CA ARG A 287 11.06 4.60 -26.60
C ARG A 287 11.79 4.72 -27.92
N LEU A 288 11.31 4.06 -28.98
CA LEU A 288 11.92 4.10 -30.32
C LEU A 288 11.39 5.28 -31.16
N LEU A 289 10.34 5.96 -30.73
CA LEU A 289 9.87 7.15 -31.44
C LEU A 289 10.93 8.27 -31.34
N PRO A 290 11.27 8.95 -32.47
CA PRO A 290 12.15 10.10 -32.43
C PRO A 290 11.60 11.18 -31.50
N ASP A 291 12.48 11.88 -30.77
CA ASP A 291 12.09 12.98 -29.85
C ASP A 291 11.19 14.05 -30.50
N ASP A 292 11.34 14.27 -31.83
CA ASP A 292 10.51 15.21 -32.62
C ASP A 292 9.06 14.71 -32.83
N THR A 293 8.74 13.45 -32.53
CA THR A 293 7.39 12.88 -32.68
C THR A 293 6.70 12.68 -31.33
N ARG A 294 7.41 12.82 -30.22
CA ARG A 294 6.77 12.98 -28.92
C ARG A 294 5.99 14.30 -28.97
N PRO A 295 4.68 14.31 -28.63
CA PRO A 295 4.00 15.59 -28.40
C PRO A 295 4.90 16.35 -27.43
N ALA A 296 5.38 17.52 -27.87
CA ALA A 296 6.09 18.43 -26.98
C ALA A 296 5.26 18.52 -25.71
N GLU A 297 5.89 18.31 -24.51
CA GLU A 297 5.26 18.79 -23.29
C GLU A 297 4.71 20.17 -23.64
N PRO A 298 3.42 20.45 -23.46
CA PRO A 298 2.94 21.78 -23.65
C PRO A 298 3.80 22.64 -22.73
N GLU A 299 4.72 23.44 -23.32
CA GLU A 299 5.23 24.61 -22.61
C GLU A 299 4.01 25.20 -21.93
N PRO A 300 4.07 25.63 -20.66
CA PRO A 300 2.95 26.28 -20.04
C PRO A 300 2.66 27.53 -20.89
N GLU A 301 1.83 27.35 -21.89
CA GLU A 301 1.23 28.48 -22.58
C GLU A 301 0.57 29.33 -21.50
N PRO A 302 0.79 30.64 -21.49
CA PRO A 302 0.07 31.51 -20.61
C PRO A 302 -1.41 31.27 -20.91
N ALA A 303 -2.11 30.65 -19.96
CA ALA A 303 -3.46 30.17 -20.01
C ALA A 303 -4.36 30.91 -20.98
N ALA A 304 -4.42 30.46 -22.23
CA ALA A 304 -5.57 30.68 -23.10
C ALA A 304 -6.52 29.55 -22.75
N ALA A 305 -7.41 29.83 -21.80
CA ALA A 305 -8.53 29.00 -21.44
C ALA A 305 -9.31 28.63 -22.70
N GLU A 306 -9.12 27.40 -23.21
CA GLU A 306 -10.18 26.75 -23.94
C GLU A 306 -11.24 26.41 -22.92
N THR A 307 -12.14 27.34 -22.70
CA THR A 307 -13.36 27.14 -21.93
C THR A 307 -14.21 26.10 -22.64
N ARG A 308 -14.06 24.82 -22.30
CA ARG A 308 -15.19 23.89 -22.38
C ARG A 308 -16.32 24.52 -21.56
N PRO A 309 -17.56 24.57 -22.10
CA PRO A 309 -18.65 25.25 -21.41
C PRO A 309 -18.86 24.57 -20.03
N ALA A 310 -18.50 25.30 -18.99
CA ALA A 310 -18.79 24.86 -17.62
C ALA A 310 -20.31 24.74 -17.46
N SER A 311 -20.77 23.61 -16.96
CA SER A 311 -22.20 23.38 -16.69
C SER A 311 -22.54 23.92 -15.31
N THR A 312 -23.71 24.51 -15.16
CA THR A 312 -24.28 24.89 -13.86
C THR A 312 -24.94 23.71 -13.12
N VAL A 313 -24.98 22.54 -13.75
CA VAL A 313 -25.55 21.31 -13.16
C VAL A 313 -24.45 20.49 -12.53
N LEU A 314 -24.57 20.20 -11.24
CA LEU A 314 -23.60 19.41 -10.47
C LEU A 314 -23.43 17.99 -11.05
N GLY A 315 -24.56 17.33 -11.44
CA GLY A 315 -24.55 16.02 -12.11
C GLY A 315 -24.18 14.85 -11.19
N VAL A 316 -24.04 15.10 -9.89
CA VAL A 316 -23.74 14.11 -8.83
C VAL A 316 -24.73 14.38 -7.69
N THR A 317 -25.27 13.32 -7.11
CA THR A 317 -26.27 13.41 -6.04
C THR A 317 -25.73 12.71 -4.80
N PRO A 318 -25.58 13.44 -3.67
CA PRO A 318 -25.22 12.83 -2.38
C PRO A 318 -26.20 11.75 -1.95
N THR A 319 -25.71 10.73 -1.30
CA THR A 319 -26.54 9.66 -0.74
C THR A 319 -27.28 10.18 0.50
N PRO A 320 -28.61 10.01 0.60
CA PRO A 320 -29.35 10.49 1.76
C PRO A 320 -28.96 9.73 3.04
N PRO A 321 -29.06 10.35 4.21
CA PRO A 321 -28.85 9.66 5.48
C PRO A 321 -29.87 8.55 5.68
N PRO A 322 -29.59 7.55 6.54
CA PRO A 322 -30.53 6.47 6.82
C PRO A 322 -31.83 7.03 7.42
N GLU A 323 -32.98 6.53 6.95
CA GLU A 323 -34.31 6.94 7.45
C GLU A 323 -34.56 6.49 8.89
N ARG A 324 -33.85 5.46 9.36
CA ARG A 324 -34.01 4.89 10.70
C ARG A 324 -32.65 4.38 11.20
N PHE A 325 -32.35 4.74 12.44
CA PHE A 325 -31.19 4.20 13.17
C PHE A 325 -31.51 2.85 13.81
N LEU A 326 -30.49 2.02 13.94
CA LEU A 326 -30.52 0.69 14.56
C LEU A 326 -30.09 0.77 16.02
N SER A 327 -29.23 1.73 16.36
CA SER A 327 -28.74 2.01 17.70
C SER A 327 -29.60 3.04 18.42
N ASP A 328 -29.50 3.06 19.75
CA ASP A 328 -30.31 3.98 20.59
C ASP A 328 -29.84 5.44 20.49
N ALA A 329 -28.58 5.70 20.17
CA ALA A 329 -28.00 7.03 20.03
C ALA A 329 -26.70 7.00 19.24
N LEU A 330 -26.44 8.08 18.47
CA LEU A 330 -25.15 8.34 17.83
C LEU A 330 -24.17 8.97 18.84
N PRO A 331 -22.83 8.86 18.57
CA PRO A 331 -21.82 9.51 19.42
C PRO A 331 -21.79 11.03 19.31
N TRP A 332 -22.67 11.62 18.49
CA TRP A 332 -22.81 13.07 18.29
C TRP A 332 -24.28 13.50 18.07
N ASP A 333 -24.50 14.80 18.18
CA ASP A 333 -25.78 15.42 17.83
C ASP A 333 -25.72 15.98 16.40
N GLU A 334 -26.48 15.38 15.47
CA GLU A 334 -26.55 15.79 14.07
C GLU A 334 -27.09 17.21 13.87
N THR A 335 -27.91 17.70 14.81
CA THR A 335 -28.50 19.04 14.74
C THR A 335 -27.47 20.15 14.92
N THR A 336 -26.30 19.83 15.48
CA THR A 336 -25.18 20.75 15.68
C THR A 336 -24.21 20.82 14.51
N ARG A 337 -24.43 20.02 13.46
CA ARG A 337 -23.56 19.99 12.28
C ARG A 337 -23.59 21.30 11.50
N PRO A 338 -22.46 21.97 11.28
CA PRO A 338 -22.41 23.15 10.43
C PRO A 338 -22.72 22.78 8.97
N ARG A 339 -23.43 23.66 8.26
CA ARG A 339 -23.75 23.47 6.85
C ARG A 339 -23.39 24.72 6.07
N VAL A 340 -22.77 24.50 4.90
CA VAL A 340 -22.38 25.58 4.00
C VAL A 340 -23.13 25.42 2.68
N ALA A 341 -23.98 26.40 2.37
CA ALA A 341 -24.71 26.40 1.11
C ALA A 341 -23.76 26.66 -0.07
N PRO A 342 -23.97 26.00 -1.23
CA PRO A 342 -23.25 26.30 -2.45
C PRO A 342 -23.50 27.76 -2.88
N PRO A 343 -22.56 28.39 -3.60
CA PRO A 343 -22.73 29.75 -4.09
C PRO A 343 -23.82 29.81 -5.18
N ASP A 344 -24.53 30.93 -5.26
CA ASP A 344 -25.66 31.15 -6.20
C ASP A 344 -25.31 30.93 -7.69
N ARG A 345 -24.04 30.98 -8.06
CA ARG A 345 -23.53 30.76 -9.42
C ARG A 345 -22.32 29.80 -9.39
N ALA A 346 -22.55 28.57 -8.99
CA ALA A 346 -21.54 27.53 -9.10
C ALA A 346 -21.39 27.06 -10.56
N THR A 347 -20.15 26.87 -10.98
CA THR A 347 -19.81 26.27 -12.28
C THR A 347 -18.94 25.05 -12.03
N TYR A 348 -19.18 23.98 -12.78
CA TYR A 348 -18.53 22.69 -12.59
C TYR A 348 -17.88 22.25 -13.91
N ASP A 349 -16.66 21.75 -13.85
CA ASP A 349 -16.00 21.09 -14.96
C ASP A 349 -16.10 19.56 -14.88
N ASP A 350 -15.64 18.86 -15.89
CA ASP A 350 -15.72 17.39 -15.93
C ASP A 350 -14.77 16.72 -14.93
N SER A 351 -13.62 17.33 -14.65
CA SER A 351 -12.63 16.85 -13.69
C SER A 351 -13.18 16.94 -12.27
N GLY A 352 -13.70 18.09 -11.86
CA GLY A 352 -14.31 18.25 -10.53
C GLY A 352 -15.50 17.33 -10.31
N ARG A 353 -16.36 17.16 -11.34
CA ARG A 353 -17.46 16.18 -11.27
C ARG A 353 -16.98 14.74 -11.15
N ALA A 354 -15.87 14.38 -11.80
CA ALA A 354 -15.26 13.06 -11.66
C ALA A 354 -14.79 12.80 -10.23
N GLN A 355 -14.17 13.78 -9.59
CA GLN A 355 -13.72 13.67 -8.19
C GLN A 355 -14.88 13.56 -7.20
N SER A 356 -15.95 14.33 -7.42
CA SER A 356 -17.16 14.22 -6.60
C SER A 356 -17.84 12.85 -6.73
N ARG A 357 -17.85 12.27 -7.94
CA ARG A 357 -18.31 10.88 -8.15
C ARG A 357 -17.41 9.88 -7.45
N HIS A 358 -16.10 10.07 -7.53
CA HIS A 358 -15.13 9.17 -6.89
C HIS A 358 -15.31 9.12 -5.36
N LEU A 359 -15.57 10.26 -4.71
CA LEU A 359 -15.90 10.28 -3.28
C LEU A 359 -17.11 9.36 -3.00
N ILE A 360 -18.21 9.51 -3.75
CA ILE A 360 -19.42 8.69 -3.57
C ILE A 360 -19.12 7.20 -3.85
N GLU A 361 -18.35 6.87 -4.89
CA GLU A 361 -17.97 5.49 -5.21
C GLU A 361 -17.18 4.82 -4.08
N VAL A 362 -16.25 5.53 -3.46
CA VAL A 362 -15.52 5.04 -2.28
C VAL A 362 -16.48 4.81 -1.11
N HIS A 363 -17.38 5.74 -0.85
CA HIS A 363 -18.38 5.62 0.21
C HIS A 363 -19.37 4.48 -0.04
N ASP A 364 -19.79 4.26 -1.29
CA ASP A 364 -20.65 3.14 -1.66
C ASP A 364 -19.98 1.79 -1.41
N HIS A 365 -18.68 1.70 -1.65
CA HIS A 365 -17.91 0.51 -1.31
C HIS A 365 -17.90 0.27 0.21
N LEU A 366 -17.65 1.30 1.03
CA LEU A 366 -17.71 1.21 2.49
C LEU A 366 -19.10 0.77 2.98
N ARG A 367 -20.18 1.30 2.38
CA ARG A 367 -21.57 0.91 2.68
C ARG A 367 -21.83 -0.56 2.34
N ALA A 368 -21.35 -1.03 1.20
CA ALA A 368 -21.52 -2.41 0.76
C ALA A 368 -20.82 -3.41 1.70
N GLU A 369 -19.58 -3.12 2.09
CA GLU A 369 -18.83 -3.95 3.03
C GLU A 369 -19.50 -3.98 4.42
N LEU A 370 -19.98 -2.83 4.89
CA LEU A 370 -20.71 -2.74 6.16
C LEU A 370 -22.00 -3.55 6.16
N ALA A 371 -22.75 -3.51 5.06
CA ALA A 371 -23.96 -4.33 4.90
C ALA A 371 -23.66 -5.82 4.96
N GLN A 372 -22.59 -6.26 4.30
CA GLN A 372 -22.14 -7.66 4.33
C GLN A 372 -21.70 -8.07 5.74
N LEU A 373 -20.96 -7.23 6.47
CA LEU A 373 -20.57 -7.48 7.85
C LEU A 373 -21.79 -7.72 8.75
N ARG A 374 -22.83 -6.88 8.60
CA ARG A 374 -24.09 -7.03 9.32
C ARG A 374 -24.81 -8.34 9.01
N ASP A 375 -24.91 -8.69 7.74
CA ASP A 375 -25.56 -9.94 7.31
C ASP A 375 -24.87 -11.16 7.91
N LEU A 376 -23.55 -11.17 8.01
CA LEU A 376 -22.79 -12.26 8.64
C LEU A 376 -23.04 -12.36 10.14
N ILE A 377 -23.07 -11.23 10.84
CA ILE A 377 -23.38 -11.22 12.28
C ILE A 377 -24.81 -11.70 12.53
N GLU A 378 -25.76 -11.34 11.68
CA GLU A 378 -27.14 -11.80 11.78
C GLU A 378 -27.28 -13.31 11.51
N GLN A 379 -26.54 -13.87 10.52
CA GLN A 379 -26.52 -15.30 10.26
C GLN A 379 -25.94 -16.10 11.45
N VAL A 380 -24.90 -15.57 12.12
CA VAL A 380 -24.36 -16.15 13.34
C VAL A 380 -25.40 -16.08 14.48
N ALA A 381 -26.05 -14.93 14.66
CA ALA A 381 -27.06 -14.73 15.68
C ALA A 381 -28.26 -15.68 15.53
N GLN A 382 -28.62 -16.03 14.29
CA GLN A 382 -29.69 -16.98 13.95
C GLN A 382 -29.27 -18.45 13.99
N GLY A 383 -28.00 -18.73 14.25
CA GLY A 383 -27.44 -20.09 14.25
C GLY A 383 -27.33 -20.73 12.86
N HIS A 384 -27.46 -19.95 11.80
CA HIS A 384 -27.31 -20.43 10.42
C HIS A 384 -25.84 -20.58 10.00
N LEU A 385 -24.93 -19.94 10.71
CA LEU A 385 -23.50 -19.97 10.47
C LEU A 385 -22.75 -20.11 11.79
N GLU A 386 -21.79 -21.06 11.87
CA GLU A 386 -20.92 -21.15 13.02
C GLU A 386 -19.96 -19.94 13.08
N VAL A 387 -19.62 -19.51 14.31
CA VAL A 387 -18.71 -18.37 14.56
C VAL A 387 -17.40 -18.49 13.78
N GLY A 388 -16.86 -19.73 13.66
CA GLY A 388 -15.65 -19.99 12.88
C GLY A 388 -15.83 -19.86 11.37
N ALA A 389 -17.02 -20.15 10.84
CA ALA A 389 -17.36 -20.00 9.42
C ALA A 389 -17.67 -18.55 9.07
N ALA A 390 -18.41 -17.83 9.92
CA ALA A 390 -18.61 -16.37 9.79
C ALA A 390 -17.27 -15.64 9.81
N ARG A 391 -16.37 -16.04 10.70
CA ARG A 391 -15.00 -15.58 10.75
C ARG A 391 -14.26 -15.78 9.42
N SER A 392 -14.40 -16.95 8.79
CA SER A 392 -13.75 -17.25 7.51
C SER A 392 -14.38 -16.46 6.37
N GLU A 393 -15.68 -16.12 6.46
CA GLU A 393 -16.38 -15.34 5.43
C GLU A 393 -16.11 -13.85 5.56
N ILE A 394 -16.13 -13.31 6.77
CA ILE A 394 -15.58 -11.97 7.05
C ILE A 394 -14.13 -11.91 6.52
N ASN A 395 -13.34 -12.97 6.71
CA ASN A 395 -12.00 -13.11 6.17
C ASN A 395 -11.97 -12.98 4.64
N ARG A 396 -12.93 -13.49 3.92
CA ARG A 396 -13.00 -13.40 2.47
C ARG A 396 -13.44 -12.03 1.95
N MET A 397 -14.26 -11.33 2.71
CA MET A 397 -14.83 -10.04 2.31
C MET A 397 -13.81 -8.89 2.33
N THR A 398 -12.95 -8.91 3.34
CA THR A 398 -11.87 -7.92 3.50
C THR A 398 -10.56 -8.37 2.86
N VAL A 399 -10.48 -9.64 2.43
CA VAL A 399 -9.28 -10.37 2.00
C VAL A 399 -9.18 -10.46 0.48
N ARG A 400 -9.50 -9.42 -0.21
CA ARG A 400 -8.73 -9.25 -1.46
C ARG A 400 -7.31 -8.75 -1.20
N GLN A 401 -6.93 -8.49 0.06
CA GLN A 401 -5.55 -8.12 0.43
C GLN A 401 -5.17 -8.46 1.88
N ASN A 402 -4.92 -9.72 2.23
CA ASN A 402 -4.25 -10.20 3.45
C ASN A 402 -5.11 -10.89 4.53
N SER A 403 -4.83 -12.18 4.70
CA SER A 403 -5.30 -13.09 5.74
C SER A 403 -4.82 -12.69 7.13
N TRP A 404 -5.74 -12.35 8.05
CA TRP A 404 -5.45 -12.13 9.45
C TRP A 404 -6.57 -12.62 10.39
N THR A 405 -6.21 -13.06 11.59
CA THR A 405 -7.08 -13.55 12.66
C THR A 405 -8.06 -12.52 13.21
N LEU A 406 -9.10 -12.92 13.93
CA LEU A 406 -10.29 -12.17 14.37
C LEU A 406 -10.02 -10.77 14.99
N GLY A 407 -8.92 -10.59 15.73
CA GLY A 407 -8.45 -9.27 16.17
C GLY A 407 -7.90 -8.41 15.04
N THR A 408 -7.61 -8.99 13.89
CA THR A 408 -7.10 -8.33 12.67
C THR A 408 -8.21 -7.95 11.69
N TYR A 409 -9.46 -8.37 11.96
CA TYR A 409 -10.63 -8.11 11.09
C TYR A 409 -11.24 -6.75 11.30
N CYS A 410 -11.45 -6.41 12.53
CA CYS A 410 -11.69 -5.04 12.88
C CYS A 410 -10.56 -4.17 12.40
N GLU A 411 -9.32 -4.64 12.55
CA GLU A 411 -8.14 -3.95 12.05
C GLU A 411 -8.17 -3.75 10.52
N SER A 412 -8.74 -4.65 9.72
CA SER A 412 -8.77 -4.50 8.27
C SER A 412 -9.89 -3.58 7.78
N TYR A 413 -11.12 -3.74 8.27
CA TYR A 413 -12.21 -2.79 8.03
C TYR A 413 -11.93 -1.48 8.76
N CYS A 414 -11.54 -1.52 10.02
CA CYS A 414 -11.05 -0.39 10.79
C CYS A 414 -9.91 0.32 10.09
N ARG A 415 -9.00 -0.42 9.45
CA ARG A 415 -7.88 0.16 8.70
C ARG A 415 -8.32 0.79 7.39
N VAL A 416 -9.27 0.22 6.65
CA VAL A 416 -9.83 0.83 5.43
C VAL A 416 -10.53 2.13 5.79
N VAL A 417 -11.43 2.13 6.77
CA VAL A 417 -12.11 3.33 7.26
C VAL A 417 -11.10 4.33 7.85
N THR A 418 -10.17 3.89 8.68
CA THR A 418 -9.13 4.75 9.26
C THR A 418 -8.18 5.31 8.21
N THR A 419 -7.83 4.53 7.18
CA THR A 419 -6.98 4.99 6.07
C THR A 419 -7.71 6.03 5.24
N HIS A 420 -8.99 5.80 4.91
CA HIS A 420 -9.86 6.75 4.21
C HIS A 420 -9.92 8.08 4.98
N HIS A 421 -10.33 8.07 6.24
CA HIS A 421 -10.40 9.26 7.08
C HIS A 421 -9.03 9.95 7.27
N THR A 422 -7.93 9.17 7.37
CA THR A 422 -6.58 9.74 7.48
C THR A 422 -6.16 10.46 6.20
N LEU A 423 -6.50 9.91 5.02
CA LEU A 423 -6.23 10.56 3.74
C LEU A 423 -7.00 11.88 3.63
N GLU A 424 -8.24 11.90 4.04
CA GLU A 424 -9.06 13.12 4.06
C GLU A 424 -8.51 14.16 5.03
N ASP A 425 -8.20 13.76 6.25
CA ASP A 425 -7.65 14.65 7.28
C ASP A 425 -6.30 15.28 6.91
N VAL A 426 -5.45 14.53 6.20
CA VAL A 426 -4.07 14.94 5.89
C VAL A 426 -3.98 15.62 4.51
N THR A 427 -4.79 15.22 3.55
CA THR A 427 -4.68 15.70 2.15
C THR A 427 -5.88 16.53 1.70
N LEU A 428 -7.09 15.98 1.79
CA LEU A 428 -8.30 16.58 1.24
C LEU A 428 -8.74 17.82 2.03
N PHE A 429 -8.93 17.67 3.33
CA PHE A 429 -9.45 18.73 4.19
C PHE A 429 -8.56 19.98 4.29
N PRO A 430 -7.22 19.88 4.43
CA PRO A 430 -6.34 21.05 4.39
C PRO A 430 -6.38 21.79 3.05
N ARG A 431 -6.59 21.07 1.95
CA ARG A 431 -6.65 21.65 0.60
C ARG A 431 -8.00 22.35 0.37
N LEU A 432 -9.11 21.71 0.70
CA LEU A 432 -10.43 22.31 0.64
C LEU A 432 -10.52 23.56 1.52
N ARG A 433 -10.00 23.52 2.72
CA ARG A 433 -9.97 24.67 3.64
C ARG A 433 -9.20 25.88 3.09
N ARG A 434 -8.14 25.63 2.29
CA ARG A 434 -7.39 26.71 1.61
C ARG A 434 -8.15 27.29 0.43
N LEU A 435 -8.79 26.43 -0.37
CA LEU A 435 -9.53 26.84 -1.56
C LEU A 435 -10.87 27.50 -1.22
N GLU A 436 -11.50 27.03 -0.15
CA GLU A 436 -12.79 27.52 0.34
C GLU A 436 -12.81 27.70 1.86
N PRO A 437 -12.30 28.82 2.41
CA PRO A 437 -12.23 29.02 3.85
C PRO A 437 -13.58 28.92 4.58
N ARG A 438 -14.70 29.10 3.87
CA ARG A 438 -16.07 28.98 4.45
C ARG A 438 -16.38 27.56 4.93
N ILE A 439 -15.71 26.53 4.36
CA ILE A 439 -15.95 25.13 4.72
C ILE A 439 -15.21 24.72 6.00
N ALA A 440 -14.38 25.58 6.56
CA ALA A 440 -13.58 25.26 7.73
C ALA A 440 -14.38 24.67 8.90
N PRO A 441 -15.57 25.19 9.27
CA PRO A 441 -16.36 24.59 10.35
C PRO A 441 -16.87 23.18 10.03
N VAL A 442 -17.18 22.90 8.75
CA VAL A 442 -17.58 21.56 8.27
C VAL A 442 -16.40 20.60 8.40
N VAL A 443 -15.23 20.99 7.89
CA VAL A 443 -14.01 20.20 7.99
C VAL A 443 -13.61 19.90 9.44
N ASP A 444 -13.70 20.90 10.34
CA ASP A 444 -13.38 20.70 11.74
C ASP A 444 -14.38 19.69 12.37
N ARG A 445 -15.65 19.73 11.98
CA ARG A 445 -16.68 18.78 12.43
C ARG A 445 -16.47 17.37 11.89
N LEU A 446 -16.13 17.21 10.61
CA LEU A 446 -15.83 15.91 10.01
C LEU A 446 -14.63 15.23 10.72
N ARG A 447 -13.60 15.99 11.07
CA ARG A 447 -12.48 15.48 11.87
C ARG A 447 -12.88 15.00 13.27
N GLU A 448 -13.76 15.72 13.94
CA GLU A 448 -14.32 15.29 15.24
C GLU A 448 -15.10 13.96 15.07
N GLU A 449 -15.85 13.83 13.98
CA GLU A 449 -16.60 12.61 13.69
C GLU A 449 -15.69 11.44 13.32
N HIS A 450 -14.59 11.64 12.56
CA HIS A 450 -13.54 10.64 12.32
C HIS A 450 -12.99 10.09 13.64
N HIS A 451 -12.71 10.96 14.59
CA HIS A 451 -12.21 10.55 15.90
C HIS A 451 -13.23 9.72 16.68
N ALA A 452 -14.51 10.11 16.64
CA ALA A 452 -15.58 9.36 17.29
C ALA A 452 -15.83 7.99 16.62
N ILE A 453 -15.78 7.92 15.27
CA ILE A 453 -15.86 6.66 14.51
C ILE A 453 -14.74 5.71 14.90
N HIS A 454 -13.51 6.22 15.07
CA HIS A 454 -12.39 5.40 15.53
C HIS A 454 -12.68 4.73 16.89
N GLY A 455 -13.26 5.47 17.84
CA GLY A 455 -13.69 4.91 19.13
C GLY A 455 -14.82 3.87 19.03
N VAL A 456 -15.70 3.99 18.03
CA VAL A 456 -16.76 2.97 17.77
C VAL A 456 -16.14 1.72 17.15
N LEU A 457 -15.16 1.86 16.25
CA LEU A 457 -14.41 0.75 15.68
C LEU A 457 -13.67 -0.05 16.76
N GLU A 458 -13.05 0.63 17.73
CA GLU A 458 -12.43 -0.04 18.89
C GLU A 458 -13.45 -0.84 19.74
N GLN A 459 -14.68 -0.32 19.90
CA GLN A 459 -15.74 -1.05 20.61
C GLN A 459 -16.16 -2.33 19.86
N VAL A 460 -16.23 -2.30 18.53
CA VAL A 460 -16.50 -3.50 17.71
C VAL A 460 -15.39 -4.52 17.89
N ASP A 461 -14.12 -4.10 17.87
CA ASP A 461 -12.98 -4.99 18.10
C ASP A 461 -13.03 -5.65 19.48
N GLN A 462 -13.26 -4.88 20.53
CA GLN A 462 -13.41 -5.38 21.90
C GLN A 462 -14.56 -6.37 22.03
N ALA A 463 -15.71 -6.11 21.39
CA ALA A 463 -16.85 -7.03 21.41
C ALA A 463 -16.54 -8.36 20.68
N LEU A 464 -15.83 -8.28 19.56
CA LEU A 464 -15.40 -9.47 18.83
C LEU A 464 -14.37 -10.32 19.62
N VAL A 465 -13.43 -9.67 20.30
CA VAL A 465 -12.46 -10.35 21.17
C VAL A 465 -13.16 -11.03 22.35
N ALA A 466 -14.13 -10.36 22.98
CA ALA A 466 -14.92 -10.92 24.09
C ALA A 466 -15.72 -12.16 23.64
N MET A 467 -16.33 -12.12 22.44
CA MET A 467 -17.07 -13.26 21.86
C MET A 467 -16.20 -14.50 21.63
N VAL A 468 -14.92 -14.33 21.29
CA VAL A 468 -13.97 -15.46 21.08
C VAL A 468 -13.64 -16.17 22.39
N GLY A 469 -13.65 -15.44 23.51
CA GLY A 469 -13.34 -15.98 24.84
C GLY A 469 -14.46 -16.83 25.45
N ASP A 470 -15.72 -16.62 25.05
CA ASP A 470 -16.89 -17.38 25.52
C ASP A 470 -17.97 -17.44 24.42
N PRO A 471 -17.98 -18.51 23.61
CA PRO A 471 -18.86 -18.63 22.44
C PRO A 471 -20.36 -18.64 22.75
N GLU A 472 -20.77 -18.94 23.99
CA GLU A 472 -22.19 -19.00 24.37
C GLU A 472 -22.76 -17.63 24.83
N GLN A 473 -21.95 -16.60 25.05
CA GLN A 473 -22.42 -15.42 25.76
C GLN A 473 -22.59 -14.13 24.97
N ASP A 474 -21.98 -13.81 23.81
CA ASP A 474 -22.22 -12.44 23.35
C ASP A 474 -22.19 -12.11 21.85
N VAL A 475 -22.94 -12.82 21.04
CA VAL A 475 -23.38 -12.32 19.71
C VAL A 475 -24.16 -11.00 19.86
N THR A 476 -24.84 -10.77 20.99
CA THR A 476 -25.62 -9.56 21.26
C THR A 476 -24.75 -8.33 21.45
N GLY A 477 -23.57 -8.46 22.05
CA GLY A 477 -22.61 -7.38 22.23
C GLY A 477 -21.99 -6.96 20.89
N VAL A 478 -21.56 -7.92 20.09
CA VAL A 478 -21.04 -7.67 18.73
C VAL A 478 -22.10 -7.04 17.86
N ARG A 479 -23.34 -7.54 17.88
CA ARG A 479 -24.45 -6.98 17.10
C ARG A 479 -24.70 -5.52 17.46
N ARG A 480 -24.78 -5.16 18.75
CA ARG A 480 -24.94 -3.76 19.19
C ARG A 480 -23.81 -2.86 18.73
N ALA A 481 -22.57 -3.34 18.81
CA ALA A 481 -21.41 -2.57 18.40
C ALA A 481 -21.41 -2.34 16.87
N VAL A 482 -21.81 -3.35 16.08
CA VAL A 482 -21.94 -3.24 14.62
C VAL A 482 -23.14 -2.39 14.22
N ASP A 483 -24.26 -2.44 14.94
CA ASP A 483 -25.41 -1.56 14.71
C ASP A 483 -25.04 -0.08 14.97
N LEU A 484 -24.31 0.18 16.05
CA LEU A 484 -23.79 1.52 16.35
C LEU A 484 -22.79 1.98 15.26
N LEU A 485 -21.86 1.13 14.84
CA LEU A 485 -20.94 1.45 13.76
C LEU A 485 -21.69 1.76 12.46
N THR A 486 -22.71 0.97 12.16
CA THR A 486 -23.54 1.16 10.96
C THR A 486 -24.17 2.55 10.93
N ASP A 487 -24.86 2.91 12.00
CA ASP A 487 -25.55 4.20 12.09
C ASP A 487 -24.57 5.37 12.09
N THR A 488 -23.47 5.23 12.84
CA THR A 488 -22.43 6.24 12.94
C THR A 488 -21.78 6.51 11.58
N LEU A 489 -21.37 5.46 10.89
CA LEU A 489 -20.67 5.60 9.59
C LEU A 489 -21.63 6.09 8.50
N LEU A 490 -22.84 5.52 8.38
CA LEU A 490 -23.81 5.96 7.38
C LEU A 490 -24.24 7.42 7.55
N SER A 491 -24.42 7.87 8.79
CA SER A 491 -24.72 9.27 9.12
C SER A 491 -23.56 10.20 8.72
N HIS A 492 -22.34 9.78 9.03
CA HIS A 492 -21.12 10.52 8.70
C HIS A 492 -20.94 10.67 7.18
N LEU A 493 -20.93 9.56 6.43
CA LEU A 493 -20.73 9.55 4.97
C LEU A 493 -21.80 10.39 4.24
N ALA A 494 -23.06 10.35 4.71
CA ALA A 494 -24.13 11.17 4.15
C ALA A 494 -23.89 12.68 4.37
N TYR A 495 -23.46 13.07 5.56
CA TYR A 495 -23.13 14.46 5.87
C TYR A 495 -21.90 14.96 5.11
N GLU A 496 -20.90 14.13 5.00
CA GLU A 496 -19.70 14.45 4.22
C GLU A 496 -20.03 14.68 2.74
N GLU A 497 -20.75 13.76 2.10
CA GLU A 497 -21.20 13.91 0.72
C GLU A 497 -22.05 15.16 0.53
N GLU A 498 -23.00 15.43 1.45
CA GLU A 498 -23.84 16.64 1.40
C GLU A 498 -22.99 17.91 1.36
N GLN A 499 -21.88 17.95 2.10
CA GLN A 499 -21.08 19.15 2.27
C GLN A 499 -19.87 19.25 1.34
N LEU A 500 -19.30 18.13 0.89
CA LEU A 500 -18.06 18.14 0.12
C LEU A 500 -18.24 17.93 -1.40
N VAL A 501 -19.31 17.30 -1.85
CA VAL A 501 -19.54 17.03 -3.28
C VAL A 501 -19.55 18.31 -4.11
N ASP A 502 -20.18 19.39 -3.66
CA ASP A 502 -20.18 20.68 -4.37
C ASP A 502 -18.79 21.36 -4.37
N PRO A 503 -18.10 21.55 -3.24
CA PRO A 503 -16.75 22.08 -3.23
C PRO A 503 -15.76 21.29 -4.13
N LEU A 504 -15.82 19.94 -4.09
CA LEU A 504 -14.98 19.09 -4.94
C LEU A 504 -15.27 19.32 -6.43
N ALA A 505 -16.54 19.36 -6.79
CA ALA A 505 -16.94 19.60 -8.18
C ALA A 505 -16.54 20.99 -8.72
N ARG A 506 -16.42 21.99 -7.82
CA ARG A 506 -16.02 23.36 -8.21
C ARG A 506 -14.52 23.57 -8.30
N HIS A 507 -13.75 22.88 -7.47
CA HIS A 507 -12.34 23.21 -7.33
C HIS A 507 -11.41 22.21 -8.01
N GLY A 508 -11.91 21.02 -8.35
CA GLY A 508 -11.12 19.96 -8.96
C GLY A 508 -9.80 19.76 -8.22
N LEU A 509 -9.64 18.74 -7.41
CA LEU A 509 -8.42 18.56 -6.59
C LEU A 509 -7.35 17.73 -7.33
N ALA A 510 -7.15 17.98 -8.63
CA ALA A 510 -6.05 17.38 -9.40
C ALA A 510 -4.68 17.87 -8.92
#